data_e4cfba3ebdb050a470cc1d47a4d3b058
#
_entry.id   e4cfba3ebdb050a470cc1d47a4d3b058
#
_cell.length_a   1.000
_cell.length_b   1.000
_cell.length_c   1.000
_cell.angle_alpha   90.00
_cell.angle_beta   90.00
_cell.angle_gamma   90.00
#
_symmetry.space_group_name_H-M   'P 1'
#
loop_
_entity.id
_entity.type
_entity.pdbx_description
1 polymer ?
#
loop_
_entity_poly.entity_id
_entity_poly.type
_entity_poly.pdbx_seq_one_letter_code
_entity_poly.pdbx_strand_id
1 'polypeptide(L)'
;MAKAKFERTKPHVNIGTIGHVDHGKTTTTAAITTVLSKRYGGAAVAFDQIDKAPEERERGITISTAHVEYETPNRHYAHVDCPGHADYVKNMITGAAQMDGAILVVSAADGPMPQTREHILLSRQVGVPYIVVFLNKCDMVEDEELLELVEMEVRDLLTEYEFPGDDTPIIRGAAREALQNPDGPWAEKIIELFEAIDSYIPTPERDTAKPFLMPVEDVFTITGRGTVATGRVERGTIKVGEEIEIIGLHEETKKSVVTGVEMFRKLLDSAQAGDNIGALLRGVDRKEIERGQVLAKPASVKPHTNFTASIYVLTKEEGGRHKPFFTGYRPQFYFRTTDVTGIINLPEGTEMVMPGDNVTVTVELIAPIAVEEGTRFSIREGGRTVGAGAVATITK
;
A
#
# COMPACT_ATOMS: atom_id res chain seq x y z
N MET A 1 -30.54 11.74 5.36
CA MET A 1 -30.80 10.40 4.82
C MET A 1 -29.99 9.40 5.62
N ALA A 2 -30.55 8.22 5.95
CA ALA A 2 -29.79 7.15 6.59
C ALA A 2 -28.73 6.65 5.59
N LYS A 3 -27.48 6.41 6.07
CA LYS A 3 -26.43 5.80 5.23
C LYS A 3 -26.83 4.36 4.86
N ALA A 4 -26.51 3.95 3.64
CA ALA A 4 -26.71 2.57 3.21
C ALA A 4 -25.84 1.62 4.04
N LYS A 5 -26.29 0.38 4.20
CA LYS A 5 -25.53 -0.68 4.84
C LYS A 5 -24.72 -1.41 3.78
N PHE A 6 -23.48 -1.76 4.11
CA PHE A 6 -22.63 -2.56 3.21
C PHE A 6 -23.05 -4.03 3.31
N GLU A 7 -23.28 -4.67 2.17
CA GLU A 7 -23.58 -6.09 2.07
C GLU A 7 -22.44 -6.83 1.38
N ARG A 8 -21.91 -7.87 2.03
CA ARG A 8 -20.83 -8.72 1.49
C ARG A 8 -21.41 -9.78 0.56
N THR A 9 -21.60 -9.44 -0.69
CA THR A 9 -22.15 -10.35 -1.71
C THR A 9 -21.06 -11.03 -2.53
N LYS A 10 -19.84 -10.49 -2.54
CA LYS A 10 -18.70 -10.96 -3.33
C LYS A 10 -17.42 -11.00 -2.49
N PRO A 11 -16.43 -11.85 -2.87
CA PRO A 11 -15.09 -11.77 -2.30
C PRO A 11 -14.50 -10.36 -2.43
N HIS A 12 -13.85 -9.88 -1.37
CA HIS A 12 -13.23 -8.56 -1.32
C HIS A 12 -11.72 -8.65 -1.56
N VAL A 13 -11.21 -7.85 -2.51
CA VAL A 13 -9.80 -7.79 -2.88
C VAL A 13 -9.32 -6.35 -2.85
N ASN A 14 -8.17 -6.11 -2.24
CA ASN A 14 -7.51 -4.81 -2.24
C ASN A 14 -6.48 -4.78 -3.38
N ILE A 15 -6.62 -3.84 -4.28
CA ILE A 15 -5.72 -3.64 -5.40
C ILE A 15 -5.29 -2.17 -5.43
N GLY A 16 -4.23 -1.84 -6.15
CA GLY A 16 -3.87 -0.44 -6.34
C GLY A 16 -2.95 -0.22 -7.51
N THR A 17 -2.84 1.04 -7.93
CA THR A 17 -1.95 1.48 -9.00
C THR A 17 -0.61 1.92 -8.44
N ILE A 18 0.46 1.39 -9.01
CA ILE A 18 1.86 1.75 -8.75
C ILE A 18 2.57 2.09 -10.06
N GLY A 19 3.72 2.73 -10.01
CA GLY A 19 4.52 3.07 -11.19
C GLY A 19 5.01 4.53 -11.18
N HIS A 20 5.75 4.91 -12.21
CA HIS A 20 6.40 6.20 -12.30
C HIS A 20 5.40 7.38 -12.35
N VAL A 21 5.85 8.58 -11.97
CA VAL A 21 5.10 9.82 -12.19
C VAL A 21 4.80 9.98 -13.69
N ASP A 22 3.66 10.56 -14.04
CA ASP A 22 3.19 10.80 -15.42
C ASP A 22 2.95 9.55 -16.30
N HIS A 23 3.09 8.32 -15.75
CA HIS A 23 2.71 7.10 -16.48
C HIS A 23 1.18 6.89 -16.55
N GLY A 24 0.40 7.71 -15.84
CA GLY A 24 -1.06 7.73 -15.94
C GLY A 24 -1.80 6.87 -14.93
N LYS A 25 -1.24 6.65 -13.71
CA LYS A 25 -1.88 5.87 -12.64
C LYS A 25 -3.28 6.37 -12.30
N THR A 26 -3.41 7.64 -11.92
CA THR A 26 -4.70 8.26 -11.56
C THR A 26 -5.67 8.28 -12.73
N THR A 27 -5.16 8.51 -13.96
CA THR A 27 -5.98 8.39 -15.17
C THR A 27 -6.50 6.97 -15.38
N THR A 28 -5.65 5.96 -15.12
CA THR A 28 -6.03 4.54 -15.19
C THR A 28 -7.08 4.22 -14.13
N THR A 29 -6.91 4.70 -12.90
CA THR A 29 -7.89 4.55 -11.82
C THR A 29 -9.25 5.18 -12.19
N ALA A 30 -9.25 6.38 -12.78
CA ALA A 30 -10.46 7.03 -13.26
C ALA A 30 -11.12 6.26 -14.42
N ALA A 31 -10.33 5.76 -15.37
CA ALA A 31 -10.82 4.94 -16.48
C ALA A 31 -11.45 3.62 -15.98
N ILE A 32 -10.81 2.95 -15.03
CA ILE A 32 -11.31 1.73 -14.40
C ILE A 32 -12.69 1.98 -13.78
N THR A 33 -12.82 2.98 -12.90
CA THR A 33 -14.10 3.26 -12.24
C THR A 33 -15.19 3.63 -13.25
N THR A 34 -14.86 4.36 -14.30
CA THR A 34 -15.81 4.77 -15.33
C THR A 34 -16.27 3.61 -16.20
N VAL A 35 -15.34 2.79 -16.71
CA VAL A 35 -15.65 1.65 -17.59
C VAL A 35 -16.40 0.58 -16.83
N LEU A 36 -15.93 0.18 -15.63
CA LEU A 36 -16.57 -0.85 -14.83
C LEU A 36 -17.94 -0.42 -14.34
N SER A 37 -18.11 0.84 -13.91
CA SER A 37 -19.43 1.34 -13.50
C SER A 37 -20.45 1.32 -14.64
N LYS A 38 -20.01 1.62 -15.85
CA LYS A 38 -20.86 1.57 -17.04
C LYS A 38 -21.24 0.13 -17.42
N ARG A 39 -20.30 -0.80 -17.30
CA ARG A 39 -20.48 -2.22 -17.68
C ARG A 39 -21.25 -3.02 -16.63
N TYR A 40 -20.95 -2.81 -15.33
CA TYR A 40 -21.43 -3.68 -14.24
C TYR A 40 -22.23 -2.91 -13.18
N GLY A 41 -22.36 -1.60 -13.32
CA GLY A 41 -23.01 -0.73 -12.34
C GLY A 41 -22.04 -0.21 -11.30
N GLY A 42 -22.55 0.62 -10.39
CA GLY A 42 -21.74 1.33 -9.40
C GLY A 42 -21.56 2.81 -9.73
N ALA A 43 -20.64 3.47 -9.04
CA ALA A 43 -20.36 4.90 -9.21
C ALA A 43 -19.01 5.11 -9.92
N ALA A 44 -19.03 5.85 -11.03
CA ALA A 44 -17.80 6.36 -11.61
C ALA A 44 -17.19 7.44 -10.71
N VAL A 45 -15.87 7.46 -10.61
CA VAL A 45 -15.12 8.48 -9.86
C VAL A 45 -14.27 9.27 -10.86
N ALA A 46 -14.55 10.56 -10.99
CA ALA A 46 -13.83 11.41 -11.89
C ALA A 46 -12.39 11.67 -11.40
N PHE A 47 -11.47 11.99 -12.31
CA PHE A 47 -10.08 12.25 -12.00
C PHE A 47 -9.88 13.29 -10.89
N ASP A 48 -10.61 14.40 -10.95
CA ASP A 48 -10.59 15.49 -9.95
C ASP A 48 -11.21 15.12 -8.60
N GLN A 49 -11.88 13.98 -8.53
CA GLN A 49 -12.40 13.41 -7.29
C GLN A 49 -11.43 12.40 -6.68
N ILE A 50 -10.46 11.91 -7.42
CA ILE A 50 -9.35 11.08 -6.94
C ILE A 50 -8.28 12.01 -6.36
N ASP A 51 -7.70 12.89 -7.16
CA ASP A 51 -6.76 13.94 -6.73
C ASP A 51 -7.54 15.17 -6.24
N LYS A 52 -7.82 15.20 -4.94
CA LYS A 52 -8.74 16.20 -4.33
C LYS A 52 -8.03 17.41 -3.77
N ALA A 53 -6.80 17.26 -3.30
CA ALA A 53 -6.07 18.34 -2.64
C ALA A 53 -5.77 19.46 -3.63
N PRO A 54 -5.87 20.74 -3.22
CA PRO A 54 -5.52 21.86 -4.07
C PRO A 54 -4.10 21.75 -4.67
N GLU A 55 -3.15 21.29 -3.87
CA GLU A 55 -1.76 21.07 -4.27
C GLU A 55 -1.61 19.94 -5.32
N GLU A 56 -2.40 18.88 -5.25
CA GLU A 56 -2.43 17.79 -6.23
C GLU A 56 -2.91 18.31 -7.58
N ARG A 57 -3.96 19.12 -7.57
CA ARG A 57 -4.53 19.73 -8.79
C ARG A 57 -3.61 20.76 -9.42
N GLU A 58 -2.95 21.60 -8.60
CA GLU A 58 -2.03 22.61 -9.06
C GLU A 58 -0.76 22.02 -9.70
N ARG A 59 -0.24 20.96 -9.09
CA ARG A 59 0.99 20.28 -9.56
C ARG A 59 0.73 19.19 -10.59
N GLY A 60 -0.51 18.71 -10.72
CA GLY A 60 -0.88 17.58 -11.58
C GLY A 60 -0.27 16.24 -11.14
N ILE A 61 0.05 16.09 -9.86
CA ILE A 61 0.65 14.87 -9.26
C ILE A 61 -0.13 14.43 -8.03
N THR A 62 -0.28 13.12 -7.85
CA THR A 62 -0.86 12.53 -6.65
C THR A 62 0.12 12.64 -5.50
N ILE A 63 -0.31 13.17 -4.36
CA ILE A 63 0.47 13.34 -3.13
C ILE A 63 0.04 12.31 -2.09
N SER A 64 -1.26 12.20 -1.85
CA SER A 64 -1.86 11.29 -0.87
C SER A 64 -2.49 10.10 -1.56
N THR A 65 -2.55 8.96 -0.87
CA THR A 65 -3.29 7.80 -1.36
C THR A 65 -4.78 8.12 -1.45
N ALA A 66 -5.41 7.74 -2.55
CA ALA A 66 -6.84 7.84 -2.71
C ALA A 66 -7.47 6.45 -2.77
N HIS A 67 -8.65 6.30 -2.14
CA HIS A 67 -9.37 5.04 -2.11
C HIS A 67 -10.66 5.15 -2.90
N VAL A 68 -10.87 4.23 -3.83
CA VAL A 68 -12.10 4.08 -4.60
C VAL A 68 -12.60 2.64 -4.55
N GLU A 69 -13.89 2.42 -4.79
CA GLU A 69 -14.48 1.08 -4.87
C GLU A 69 -15.11 0.84 -6.23
N TYR A 70 -15.09 -0.41 -6.69
CA TYR A 70 -15.80 -0.87 -7.87
C TYR A 70 -15.96 -2.40 -7.83
N GLU A 71 -16.74 -2.94 -8.76
CA GLU A 71 -17.01 -4.37 -8.81
C GLU A 71 -16.85 -4.93 -10.23
N THR A 72 -16.42 -6.19 -10.29
CA THR A 72 -16.61 -7.08 -11.43
C THR A 72 -17.79 -8.05 -11.15
N PRO A 73 -18.22 -8.88 -12.09
CA PRO A 73 -19.17 -9.95 -11.80
C PRO A 73 -18.71 -10.86 -10.65
N ASN A 74 -17.39 -11.04 -10.47
CA ASN A 74 -16.79 -12.02 -9.59
C ASN A 74 -16.38 -11.44 -8.22
N ARG A 75 -15.99 -10.15 -8.15
CA ARG A 75 -15.31 -9.57 -6.98
C ARG A 75 -15.72 -8.13 -6.72
N HIS A 76 -15.61 -7.74 -5.45
CA HIS A 76 -15.63 -6.35 -5.00
C HIS A 76 -14.18 -5.89 -4.75
N TYR A 77 -13.79 -4.76 -5.31
CA TYR A 77 -12.46 -4.20 -5.21
C TYR A 77 -12.44 -2.91 -4.39
N ALA A 78 -11.52 -2.84 -3.42
CA ALA A 78 -11.01 -1.58 -2.90
C ALA A 78 -9.72 -1.25 -3.67
N HIS A 79 -9.64 -0.07 -4.25
CA HIS A 79 -8.51 0.38 -5.04
C HIS A 79 -7.81 1.54 -4.38
N VAL A 80 -6.51 1.43 -4.22
CA VAL A 80 -5.62 2.45 -3.67
C VAL A 80 -4.82 3.08 -4.79
N ASP A 81 -5.09 4.33 -5.13
CA ASP A 81 -4.25 5.09 -6.06
C ASP A 81 -3.03 5.64 -5.32
N CYS A 82 -1.83 5.21 -5.72
CA CYS A 82 -0.58 5.57 -5.06
C CYS A 82 0.13 6.71 -5.77
N PRO A 83 0.78 7.63 -5.01
CA PRO A 83 1.63 8.65 -5.60
C PRO A 83 2.79 8.03 -6.37
N GLY A 84 3.22 8.69 -7.45
CA GLY A 84 4.35 8.25 -8.28
C GLY A 84 5.65 8.98 -7.99
N HIS A 85 5.60 10.15 -7.36
CA HIS A 85 6.77 11.00 -7.16
C HIS A 85 7.62 10.54 -5.97
N ALA A 86 8.95 10.60 -6.11
CA ALA A 86 9.91 10.14 -5.10
C ALA A 86 9.73 10.81 -3.72
N ASP A 87 9.28 12.06 -3.66
CA ASP A 87 9.06 12.77 -2.39
C ASP A 87 7.92 12.17 -1.56
N TYR A 88 7.00 11.41 -2.19
CA TYR A 88 5.82 10.82 -1.55
C TYR A 88 5.89 9.30 -1.38
N VAL A 89 7.09 8.73 -1.47
CA VAL A 89 7.32 7.29 -1.32
C VAL A 89 6.77 6.73 -0.01
N LYS A 90 6.77 7.52 1.08
CA LYS A 90 6.13 7.12 2.34
C LYS A 90 4.64 6.78 2.16
N ASN A 91 3.92 7.58 1.39
CA ASN A 91 2.51 7.34 1.10
C ASN A 91 2.33 6.15 0.15
N MET A 92 3.24 5.98 -0.82
CA MET A 92 3.28 4.80 -1.69
C MET A 92 3.48 3.52 -0.88
N ILE A 93 4.44 3.47 0.03
CA ILE A 93 4.70 2.31 0.91
C ILE A 93 3.45 1.97 1.73
N THR A 94 2.81 2.99 2.33
CA THR A 94 1.59 2.81 3.12
C THR A 94 0.43 2.26 2.27
N GLY A 95 0.26 2.77 1.06
CA GLY A 95 -0.75 2.27 0.12
C GLY A 95 -0.45 0.84 -0.34
N ALA A 96 0.79 0.57 -0.75
CA ALA A 96 1.20 -0.76 -1.22
C ALA A 96 1.05 -1.84 -0.14
N ALA A 97 1.33 -1.52 1.12
CA ALA A 97 1.18 -2.46 2.23
C ALA A 97 -0.29 -2.93 2.43
N GLN A 98 -1.25 -2.24 1.83
CA GLN A 98 -2.66 -2.59 1.90
C GLN A 98 -3.13 -3.51 0.76
N MET A 99 -2.31 -3.73 -0.26
CA MET A 99 -2.70 -4.41 -1.49
C MET A 99 -2.57 -5.93 -1.38
N ASP A 100 -3.53 -6.62 -1.94
CA ASP A 100 -3.49 -8.06 -2.22
C ASP A 100 -2.88 -8.35 -3.60
N GLY A 101 -2.82 -7.31 -4.44
CA GLY A 101 -2.15 -7.27 -5.73
C GLY A 101 -2.04 -5.84 -6.24
N ALA A 102 -1.09 -5.57 -7.11
CA ALA A 102 -0.85 -4.25 -7.69
C ALA A 102 -1.02 -4.24 -9.21
N ILE A 103 -1.49 -3.12 -9.74
CA ILE A 103 -1.45 -2.79 -11.16
C ILE A 103 -0.23 -1.90 -11.39
N LEU A 104 0.80 -2.43 -12.03
CA LEU A 104 1.95 -1.65 -12.43
C LEU A 104 1.64 -0.92 -13.74
N VAL A 105 1.53 0.40 -13.66
CA VAL A 105 1.26 1.25 -14.83
C VAL A 105 2.59 1.74 -15.41
N VAL A 106 2.86 1.35 -16.64
CA VAL A 106 4.07 1.74 -17.39
C VAL A 106 3.63 2.43 -18.68
N SER A 107 4.24 3.57 -19.00
CA SER A 107 4.02 4.24 -20.28
C SER A 107 4.74 3.47 -21.40
N ALA A 108 4.03 3.09 -22.45
CA ALA A 108 4.60 2.44 -23.63
C ALA A 108 5.60 3.33 -24.37
N ALA A 109 5.40 4.66 -24.30
CA ALA A 109 6.28 5.62 -24.97
C ALA A 109 7.60 5.87 -24.19
N ASP A 110 7.58 5.72 -22.87
CA ASP A 110 8.72 6.07 -22.00
C ASP A 110 9.47 4.83 -21.49
N GLY A 111 8.80 3.66 -21.45
CA GLY A 111 9.32 2.43 -20.86
C GLY A 111 9.45 2.48 -19.33
N PRO A 112 10.13 1.51 -18.71
CA PRO A 112 10.40 1.49 -17.28
C PRO A 112 11.32 2.64 -16.86
N MET A 113 10.88 3.46 -15.92
CA MET A 113 11.56 4.64 -15.41
C MET A 113 12.05 4.40 -13.96
N PRO A 114 12.89 5.28 -13.37
CA PRO A 114 13.48 5.04 -12.04
C PRO A 114 12.47 4.71 -10.94
N GLN A 115 11.33 5.42 -10.86
CA GLN A 115 10.32 5.09 -9.85
C GLN A 115 9.56 3.79 -10.17
N THR A 116 9.53 3.34 -11.43
CA THR A 116 8.99 2.01 -11.77
C THR A 116 9.77 0.93 -11.02
N ARG A 117 11.11 0.99 -11.08
CA ARG A 117 12.02 0.07 -10.36
C ARG A 117 11.81 0.17 -8.84
N GLU A 118 11.81 1.39 -8.31
CA GLU A 118 11.62 1.63 -6.88
C GLU A 118 10.26 1.09 -6.38
N HIS A 119 9.18 1.29 -7.15
CA HIS A 119 7.85 0.81 -6.77
C HIS A 119 7.73 -0.71 -6.79
N ILE A 120 8.35 -1.40 -7.75
CA ILE A 120 8.39 -2.87 -7.78
C ILE A 120 9.15 -3.38 -6.56
N LEU A 121 10.35 -2.86 -6.30
CA LEU A 121 11.17 -3.20 -5.13
C LEU A 121 10.39 -3.00 -3.82
N LEU A 122 9.78 -1.83 -3.63
CA LEU A 122 9.02 -1.52 -2.42
C LEU A 122 7.80 -2.42 -2.27
N SER A 123 7.09 -2.71 -3.36
CA SER A 123 5.96 -3.64 -3.33
C SER A 123 6.39 -5.03 -2.87
N ARG A 124 7.55 -5.52 -3.36
CA ARG A 124 8.13 -6.78 -2.88
C ARG A 124 8.44 -6.75 -1.39
N GLN A 125 9.04 -5.66 -0.91
CA GLN A 125 9.43 -5.50 0.49
C GLN A 125 8.24 -5.44 1.44
N VAL A 126 7.17 -4.72 1.08
CA VAL A 126 5.96 -4.65 1.91
C VAL A 126 5.07 -5.90 1.77
N GLY A 127 5.43 -6.82 0.88
CA GLY A 127 4.76 -8.10 0.74
C GLY A 127 3.56 -8.12 -0.19
N VAL A 128 3.49 -7.24 -1.18
CA VAL A 128 2.51 -7.36 -2.30
C VAL A 128 2.80 -8.67 -3.04
N PRO A 129 1.86 -9.63 -3.07
CA PRO A 129 2.17 -10.95 -3.58
C PRO A 129 2.08 -11.06 -5.11
N TYR A 130 1.29 -10.20 -5.77
CA TYR A 130 1.00 -10.28 -7.20
C TYR A 130 1.09 -8.91 -7.85
N ILE A 131 1.62 -8.86 -9.07
CA ILE A 131 1.61 -7.69 -9.94
C ILE A 131 0.96 -8.08 -11.27
N VAL A 132 0.10 -7.21 -11.80
CA VAL A 132 -0.40 -7.24 -13.19
C VAL A 132 0.03 -5.95 -13.84
N VAL A 133 0.47 -5.98 -15.08
CA VAL A 133 0.99 -4.80 -15.78
C VAL A 133 -0.07 -4.20 -16.70
N PHE A 134 -0.27 -2.90 -16.62
CA PHE A 134 -1.00 -2.13 -17.60
C PHE A 134 -0.02 -1.25 -18.39
N LEU A 135 0.29 -1.67 -19.61
CA LEU A 135 1.12 -0.90 -20.53
C LEU A 135 0.27 0.20 -21.15
N ASN A 136 0.38 1.39 -20.57
CA ASN A 136 -0.47 2.55 -20.87
C ASN A 136 0.09 3.40 -22.00
N LYS A 137 -0.73 4.28 -22.60
CA LYS A 137 -0.39 5.18 -23.71
C LYS A 137 0.00 4.46 -24.99
N CYS A 138 -0.51 3.25 -25.23
CA CYS A 138 -0.26 2.52 -26.48
C CYS A 138 -0.85 3.21 -27.72
N ASP A 139 -1.80 4.11 -27.54
CA ASP A 139 -2.32 5.00 -28.59
C ASP A 139 -1.29 5.97 -29.17
N MET A 140 -0.18 6.19 -28.45
CA MET A 140 0.91 7.08 -28.85
C MET A 140 2.06 6.35 -29.56
N VAL A 141 2.03 5.04 -29.65
CA VAL A 141 3.11 4.20 -30.18
C VAL A 141 2.56 3.38 -31.34
N GLU A 142 3.00 3.68 -32.57
CA GLU A 142 2.59 2.96 -33.78
C GLU A 142 3.49 1.73 -34.06
N ASP A 143 4.70 1.72 -33.49
CA ASP A 143 5.69 0.69 -33.71
C ASP A 143 5.46 -0.50 -32.76
N GLU A 144 5.05 -1.64 -33.33
CA GLU A 144 4.80 -2.87 -32.59
C GLU A 144 6.08 -3.45 -31.98
N GLU A 145 7.23 -3.33 -32.64
CA GLU A 145 8.53 -3.81 -32.14
C GLU A 145 8.94 -3.04 -30.86
N LEU A 146 8.61 -1.74 -30.80
CA LEU A 146 8.86 -0.94 -29.62
C LEU A 146 7.97 -1.38 -28.44
N LEU A 147 6.69 -1.70 -28.69
CA LEU A 147 5.79 -2.22 -27.65
C LEU A 147 6.30 -3.55 -27.10
N GLU A 148 6.76 -4.48 -27.97
CA GLU A 148 7.33 -5.75 -27.56
C GLU A 148 8.62 -5.57 -26.75
N LEU A 149 9.48 -4.62 -27.13
CA LEU A 149 10.69 -4.29 -26.39
C LEU A 149 10.40 -3.81 -24.99
N VAL A 150 9.45 -2.88 -24.84
CA VAL A 150 9.04 -2.37 -23.52
C VAL A 150 8.42 -3.46 -22.65
N GLU A 151 7.62 -4.35 -23.22
CA GLU A 151 7.11 -5.52 -22.48
C GLU A 151 8.23 -6.42 -21.97
N MET A 152 9.24 -6.69 -22.82
CA MET A 152 10.38 -7.51 -22.44
C MET A 152 11.18 -6.85 -21.30
N GLU A 153 11.45 -5.54 -21.39
CA GLU A 153 12.12 -4.80 -20.31
C GLU A 153 11.36 -4.84 -18.99
N VAL A 154 10.02 -4.76 -19.04
CA VAL A 154 9.18 -4.87 -17.84
C VAL A 154 9.23 -6.27 -17.24
N ARG A 155 9.22 -7.33 -18.08
CA ARG A 155 9.33 -8.73 -17.63
C ARG A 155 10.68 -9.00 -16.97
N ASP A 156 11.77 -8.54 -17.59
CA ASP A 156 13.12 -8.65 -17.03
C ASP A 156 13.21 -7.95 -15.66
N LEU A 157 12.65 -6.75 -15.58
CA LEU A 157 12.63 -5.99 -14.35
C LEU A 157 11.80 -6.67 -13.24
N LEU A 158 10.64 -7.24 -13.55
CA LEU A 158 9.86 -8.00 -12.59
C LEU A 158 10.62 -9.24 -12.09
N THR A 159 11.31 -9.94 -12.98
CA THR A 159 12.14 -11.10 -12.65
C THR A 159 13.31 -10.71 -11.76
N GLU A 160 13.98 -9.59 -12.02
CA GLU A 160 15.06 -9.05 -11.20
C GLU A 160 14.62 -8.85 -9.73
N TYR A 161 13.36 -8.42 -9.52
CA TYR A 161 12.78 -8.23 -8.18
C TYR A 161 11.95 -9.41 -7.68
N GLU A 162 12.20 -10.61 -8.19
CA GLU A 162 11.61 -11.88 -7.75
C GLU A 162 10.07 -11.96 -7.92
N PHE A 163 9.51 -11.28 -8.89
CA PHE A 163 8.17 -11.54 -9.40
C PHE A 163 8.24 -12.45 -10.63
N PRO A 164 7.21 -13.26 -10.92
CA PRO A 164 7.23 -14.17 -12.08
C PRO A 164 7.03 -13.38 -13.39
N GLY A 165 8.09 -12.71 -13.88
CA GLY A 165 8.03 -11.81 -15.03
C GLY A 165 7.43 -12.44 -16.27
N ASP A 166 7.79 -13.68 -16.60
CA ASP A 166 7.28 -14.41 -17.77
C ASP A 166 5.78 -14.70 -17.68
N ASP A 167 5.30 -15.06 -16.48
CA ASP A 167 3.90 -15.43 -16.24
C ASP A 167 3.01 -14.22 -15.90
N THR A 168 3.60 -13.06 -15.65
CA THR A 168 2.86 -11.84 -15.28
C THR A 168 2.03 -11.34 -16.47
N PRO A 169 0.69 -11.17 -16.31
CA PRO A 169 -0.14 -10.61 -17.36
C PRO A 169 0.26 -9.15 -17.67
N ILE A 170 0.43 -8.84 -18.96
CA ILE A 170 0.67 -7.49 -19.47
C ILE A 170 -0.46 -7.15 -20.42
N ILE A 171 -1.23 -6.11 -20.12
CA ILE A 171 -2.34 -5.64 -20.94
C ILE A 171 -1.97 -4.30 -21.54
N ARG A 172 -1.96 -4.21 -22.86
CA ARG A 172 -1.74 -2.98 -23.63
C ARG A 172 -3.00 -2.16 -23.65
N GLY A 173 -2.89 -0.87 -23.31
CA GLY A 173 -4.06 0.00 -23.21
C GLY A 173 -3.75 1.48 -23.35
N ALA A 174 -4.81 2.29 -23.37
CA ALA A 174 -4.77 3.74 -23.39
C ALA A 174 -5.85 4.26 -22.44
N ALA A 175 -5.46 4.53 -21.19
CA ALA A 175 -6.39 4.89 -20.12
C ALA A 175 -7.15 6.20 -20.43
N ARG A 176 -6.48 7.17 -21.04
CA ARG A 176 -7.09 8.45 -21.42
C ARG A 176 -8.21 8.25 -22.45
N GLU A 177 -7.93 7.45 -23.48
CA GLU A 177 -8.89 7.14 -24.54
C GLU A 177 -10.06 6.30 -24.01
N ALA A 178 -9.78 5.33 -23.12
CA ALA A 178 -10.80 4.55 -22.45
C ALA A 178 -11.72 5.43 -21.58
N LEU A 179 -11.16 6.43 -20.90
CA LEU A 179 -11.93 7.37 -20.07
C LEU A 179 -12.81 8.29 -20.93
N GLN A 180 -12.30 8.75 -22.09
CA GLN A 180 -13.04 9.63 -23.01
C GLN A 180 -14.13 8.87 -23.76
N ASN A 181 -13.89 7.62 -24.12
CA ASN A 181 -14.84 6.77 -24.82
C ASN A 181 -15.01 5.40 -24.11
N PRO A 182 -15.86 5.33 -23.08
CA PRO A 182 -16.07 4.11 -22.29
C PRO A 182 -16.75 2.95 -23.04
N ASP A 183 -17.14 3.13 -24.29
CA ASP A 183 -17.68 2.08 -25.19
C ASP A 183 -16.68 1.76 -26.33
N GLY A 184 -15.54 2.41 -26.35
CA GLY A 184 -14.55 2.26 -27.40
C GLY A 184 -13.62 1.05 -27.20
N PRO A 185 -12.76 0.78 -28.18
CA PRO A 185 -11.85 -0.37 -28.13
C PRO A 185 -10.87 -0.32 -26.96
N TRP A 186 -10.46 0.85 -26.51
CA TRP A 186 -9.59 0.99 -25.36
C TRP A 186 -10.30 0.74 -24.02
N ALA A 187 -11.62 0.89 -23.96
CA ALA A 187 -12.42 0.49 -22.80
C ALA A 187 -12.47 -1.04 -22.66
N GLU A 188 -12.51 -1.81 -23.76
CA GLU A 188 -12.41 -3.26 -23.70
C GLU A 188 -11.07 -3.74 -23.12
N LYS A 189 -9.99 -2.96 -23.29
CA LYS A 189 -8.69 -3.24 -22.65
C LYS A 189 -8.73 -3.07 -21.13
N ILE A 190 -9.58 -2.21 -20.61
CA ILE A 190 -9.82 -2.13 -19.14
C ILE A 190 -10.60 -3.38 -18.66
N ILE A 191 -11.54 -3.88 -19.46
CA ILE A 191 -12.24 -5.14 -19.14
C ILE A 191 -11.25 -6.31 -19.16
N GLU A 192 -10.43 -6.43 -20.21
CA GLU A 192 -9.36 -7.45 -20.32
C GLU A 192 -8.40 -7.41 -19.12
N LEU A 193 -8.03 -6.20 -18.65
CA LEU A 193 -7.22 -6.04 -17.45
C LEU A 193 -7.88 -6.69 -16.23
N PHE A 194 -9.20 -6.50 -16.06
CA PHE A 194 -9.90 -7.08 -14.90
C PHE A 194 -10.18 -8.57 -15.05
N GLU A 195 -10.36 -9.08 -16.27
CA GLU A 195 -10.40 -10.53 -16.52
C GLU A 195 -9.05 -11.18 -16.15
N ALA A 196 -7.93 -10.53 -16.50
CA ALA A 196 -6.61 -10.99 -16.10
C ALA A 196 -6.42 -10.91 -14.57
N ILE A 197 -6.81 -9.82 -13.91
CA ILE A 197 -6.74 -9.66 -12.46
C ILE A 197 -7.61 -10.71 -11.75
N ASP A 198 -8.85 -10.91 -12.18
CA ASP A 198 -9.77 -11.88 -11.60
C ASP A 198 -9.24 -13.33 -11.69
N SER A 199 -8.49 -13.66 -12.74
CA SER A 199 -7.92 -15.00 -12.96
C SER A 199 -6.54 -15.19 -12.33
N TYR A 200 -5.68 -14.18 -12.38
CA TYR A 200 -4.28 -14.27 -11.96
C TYR A 200 -4.09 -14.05 -10.45
N ILE A 201 -4.82 -13.10 -9.85
CA ILE A 201 -4.73 -12.83 -8.42
C ILE A 201 -5.73 -13.72 -7.70
N PRO A 202 -5.30 -14.68 -6.85
CA PRO A 202 -6.22 -15.52 -6.10
C PRO A 202 -7.05 -14.70 -5.10
N THR A 203 -8.20 -15.23 -4.70
CA THR A 203 -8.96 -14.64 -3.57
C THR A 203 -8.12 -14.74 -2.31
N PRO A 204 -7.80 -13.60 -1.64
CA PRO A 204 -6.91 -13.62 -0.49
C PRO A 204 -7.50 -14.38 0.69
N GLU A 205 -6.68 -15.20 1.34
CA GLU A 205 -7.02 -15.77 2.63
C GLU A 205 -6.99 -14.69 3.71
N ARG A 206 -8.02 -14.63 4.55
CA ARG A 206 -8.17 -13.61 5.58
C ARG A 206 -8.03 -14.22 6.97
N ASP A 207 -7.02 -13.76 7.71
CA ASP A 207 -6.77 -14.22 9.07
C ASP A 207 -7.76 -13.56 10.06
N THR A 208 -9.00 -14.02 10.02
CA THR A 208 -10.08 -13.51 10.86
C THR A 208 -10.09 -14.12 12.27
N ALA A 209 -9.34 -15.21 12.51
CA ALA A 209 -9.29 -15.92 13.79
C ALA A 209 -8.34 -15.25 14.80
N LYS A 210 -7.33 -14.52 14.33
CA LYS A 210 -6.40 -13.80 15.21
C LYS A 210 -7.06 -12.58 15.87
N PRO A 211 -6.47 -12.08 16.98
CA PRO A 211 -6.90 -10.82 17.58
C PRO A 211 -6.88 -9.65 16.58
N PHE A 212 -7.90 -8.80 16.64
CA PHE A 212 -8.02 -7.63 15.76
C PHE A 212 -6.77 -6.74 15.84
N LEU A 213 -6.32 -6.29 14.66
CA LEU A 213 -5.28 -5.29 14.49
C LEU A 213 -5.52 -4.50 13.21
N MET A 214 -5.47 -3.17 13.32
CA MET A 214 -5.59 -2.23 12.21
C MET A 214 -4.56 -1.12 12.35
N PRO A 215 -3.57 -1.00 11.46
CA PRO A 215 -2.68 0.16 11.39
C PRO A 215 -3.47 1.42 11.04
N VAL A 216 -3.18 2.52 11.73
CA VAL A 216 -3.81 3.82 11.48
C VAL A 216 -3.12 4.50 10.30
N GLU A 217 -3.88 4.79 9.25
CA GLU A 217 -3.40 5.45 8.03
C GLU A 217 -3.67 6.96 8.07
N ASP A 218 -4.89 7.35 8.46
CA ASP A 218 -5.28 8.74 8.61
C ASP A 218 -6.26 8.92 9.76
N VAL A 219 -6.34 10.14 10.28
CA VAL A 219 -7.21 10.49 11.39
C VAL A 219 -7.89 11.83 11.12
N PHE A 220 -9.21 11.85 11.22
CA PHE A 220 -10.00 13.07 11.07
C PHE A 220 -11.16 13.12 12.04
N THR A 221 -11.75 14.29 12.18
CA THR A 221 -12.90 14.51 13.05
C THR A 221 -14.17 14.74 12.23
N ILE A 222 -15.24 14.05 12.59
CA ILE A 222 -16.57 14.32 12.06
C ILE A 222 -17.33 15.16 13.10
N THR A 223 -17.72 16.38 12.73
CA THR A 223 -18.46 17.29 13.60
C THR A 223 -19.71 16.59 14.16
N GLY A 224 -19.86 16.59 15.50
CA GLY A 224 -20.97 15.96 16.20
C GLY A 224 -20.91 14.43 16.32
N ARG A 225 -19.88 13.77 15.76
CA ARG A 225 -19.72 12.30 15.84
C ARG A 225 -18.44 11.86 16.55
N GLY A 226 -17.34 12.62 16.42
CA GLY A 226 -16.07 12.34 17.08
C GLY A 226 -14.94 12.04 16.12
N THR A 227 -13.89 11.42 16.63
CA THR A 227 -12.66 11.08 15.90
C THR A 227 -12.81 9.76 15.15
N VAL A 228 -12.39 9.76 13.90
CA VAL A 228 -12.35 8.57 13.03
C VAL A 228 -10.91 8.27 12.70
N ALA A 229 -10.49 7.03 12.93
CA ALA A 229 -9.24 6.47 12.44
C ALA A 229 -9.52 5.59 11.22
N THR A 230 -8.80 5.80 10.13
CA THR A 230 -8.89 4.97 8.93
C THR A 230 -7.71 4.02 8.82
N GLY A 231 -7.93 2.89 8.18
CA GLY A 231 -6.91 1.91 7.87
C GLY A 231 -7.49 0.63 7.31
N ARG A 232 -6.61 -0.24 6.84
CA ARG A 232 -6.96 -1.62 6.49
C ARG A 232 -6.87 -2.50 7.73
N VAL A 233 -7.88 -3.32 7.97
CA VAL A 233 -7.81 -4.36 8.99
C VAL A 233 -6.78 -5.41 8.56
N GLU A 234 -5.66 -5.48 9.28
CA GLU A 234 -4.56 -6.41 8.98
C GLU A 234 -4.96 -7.84 9.31
N ARG A 235 -5.60 -8.05 10.47
CA ARG A 235 -6.06 -9.34 10.96
C ARG A 235 -7.23 -9.22 11.93
N GLY A 236 -7.91 -10.32 12.16
CA GLY A 236 -9.02 -10.41 13.11
C GLY A 236 -10.31 -9.77 12.62
N THR A 237 -11.20 -9.55 13.57
CA THR A 237 -12.50 -8.89 13.37
C THR A 237 -12.75 -7.87 14.47
N ILE A 238 -13.54 -6.83 14.16
CA ILE A 238 -14.00 -5.82 15.11
C ILE A 238 -15.49 -5.55 14.90
N LYS A 239 -16.25 -5.44 15.99
CA LYS A 239 -17.68 -5.08 15.97
C LYS A 239 -17.89 -3.73 16.62
N VAL A 240 -18.96 -3.07 16.21
CA VAL A 240 -19.42 -1.87 16.89
C VAL A 240 -19.74 -2.22 18.35
N GLY A 241 -19.21 -1.41 19.29
CA GLY A 241 -19.33 -1.62 20.73
C GLY A 241 -18.14 -2.31 21.40
N GLU A 242 -17.20 -2.86 20.63
CA GLU A 242 -16.01 -3.52 21.20
C GLU A 242 -14.95 -2.51 21.64
N GLU A 243 -14.23 -2.89 22.71
CA GLU A 243 -13.07 -2.15 23.19
C GLU A 243 -11.83 -2.42 22.34
N ILE A 244 -11.03 -1.37 22.15
CA ILE A 244 -9.72 -1.41 21.50
C ILE A 244 -8.67 -0.66 22.33
N GLU A 245 -7.41 -0.95 22.05
CA GLU A 245 -6.27 -0.16 22.48
C GLU A 245 -5.61 0.54 21.29
N ILE A 246 -5.19 1.79 21.51
CA ILE A 246 -4.38 2.59 20.60
C ILE A 246 -2.94 2.46 21.06
N ILE A 247 -2.07 1.90 20.22
CA ILE A 247 -0.73 1.44 20.60
C ILE A 247 0.32 2.00 19.63
N GLY A 248 1.47 2.37 20.18
CA GLY A 248 2.64 2.83 19.41
C GLY A 248 2.84 4.34 19.44
N LEU A 249 4.06 4.77 19.10
CA LEU A 249 4.59 6.14 19.11
C LEU A 249 4.68 6.77 20.52
N HIS A 250 3.88 6.32 21.46
CA HIS A 250 3.89 6.72 22.87
C HIS A 250 4.04 5.49 23.78
N GLU A 251 4.60 5.67 24.97
CA GLU A 251 4.73 4.59 25.97
C GLU A 251 3.36 4.19 26.54
N GLU A 252 2.46 5.16 26.68
CA GLU A 252 1.13 4.96 27.21
C GLU A 252 0.18 4.43 26.15
N THR A 253 -0.50 3.33 26.47
CA THR A 253 -1.57 2.76 25.65
C THR A 253 -2.90 3.38 26.06
N LYS A 254 -3.66 3.89 25.08
CA LYS A 254 -4.98 4.45 25.33
C LYS A 254 -6.08 3.46 24.96
N LYS A 255 -7.08 3.31 25.83
CA LYS A 255 -8.27 2.49 25.56
C LYS A 255 -9.39 3.33 24.97
N SER A 256 -10.15 2.74 24.07
CA SER A 256 -11.35 3.34 23.48
C SER A 256 -12.37 2.25 23.11
N VAL A 257 -13.55 2.70 22.69
CA VAL A 257 -14.61 1.83 22.17
C VAL A 257 -14.94 2.26 20.74
N VAL A 258 -15.05 1.30 19.85
CA VAL A 258 -15.50 1.53 18.48
C VAL A 258 -17.01 1.74 18.48
N THR A 259 -17.47 2.96 18.18
CA THR A 259 -18.89 3.32 18.18
C THR A 259 -19.55 3.27 16.82
N GLY A 260 -18.76 3.08 15.77
CA GLY A 260 -19.23 2.93 14.40
C GLY A 260 -18.11 2.46 13.48
N VAL A 261 -18.47 1.70 12.47
CA VAL A 261 -17.57 1.23 11.42
C VAL A 261 -18.16 1.60 10.07
N GLU A 262 -17.37 2.19 9.21
CA GLU A 262 -17.79 2.59 7.87
C GLU A 262 -16.74 2.11 6.84
N MET A 263 -17.22 1.65 5.68
CA MET A 263 -16.41 1.34 4.52
C MET A 263 -17.07 1.98 3.29
N PHE A 264 -16.34 2.82 2.53
CA PHE A 264 -16.85 3.55 1.37
C PHE A 264 -18.18 4.29 1.66
N ARG A 265 -18.26 4.98 2.81
CA ARG A 265 -19.44 5.72 3.29
C ARG A 265 -20.67 4.87 3.60
N LYS A 266 -20.57 3.54 3.57
CA LYS A 266 -21.61 2.57 3.98
C LYS A 266 -21.33 2.10 5.41
N LEU A 267 -22.38 1.86 6.18
CA LEU A 267 -22.26 1.38 7.56
C LEU A 267 -22.00 -0.13 7.59
N LEU A 268 -21.14 -0.56 8.52
CA LEU A 268 -20.93 -1.96 8.85
C LEU A 268 -21.26 -2.21 10.33
N ASP A 269 -21.82 -3.39 10.63
CA ASP A 269 -21.96 -3.87 12.01
C ASP A 269 -20.62 -4.43 12.53
N SER A 270 -19.82 -4.99 11.61
CA SER A 270 -18.49 -5.54 11.89
C SER A 270 -17.58 -5.43 10.69
N ALA A 271 -16.28 -5.26 10.95
CA ALA A 271 -15.22 -5.37 9.95
C ALA A 271 -14.32 -6.56 10.22
N GLN A 272 -13.64 -7.03 9.19
CA GLN A 272 -12.75 -8.18 9.25
C GLN A 272 -11.45 -7.93 8.48
N ALA A 273 -10.46 -8.80 8.67
CA ALA A 273 -9.21 -8.76 7.93
C ALA A 273 -9.44 -8.52 6.44
N GLY A 274 -8.72 -7.56 5.89
CA GLY A 274 -8.82 -7.11 4.49
C GLY A 274 -9.73 -5.90 4.26
N ASP A 275 -10.62 -5.54 5.18
CA ASP A 275 -11.50 -4.38 5.00
C ASP A 275 -10.74 -3.05 5.19
N ASN A 276 -10.97 -2.09 4.31
CA ASN A 276 -10.53 -0.72 4.48
C ASN A 276 -11.64 0.09 5.15
N ILE A 277 -11.43 0.46 6.42
CA ILE A 277 -12.49 1.04 7.24
C ILE A 277 -12.12 2.38 7.86
N GLY A 278 -13.16 3.14 8.21
CA GLY A 278 -13.10 4.19 9.19
C GLY A 278 -13.75 3.71 10.49
N ALA A 279 -12.97 3.64 11.56
CA ALA A 279 -13.44 3.32 12.90
C ALA A 279 -13.72 4.59 13.69
N LEU A 280 -14.96 4.80 14.12
CA LEU A 280 -15.35 5.91 14.96
C LEU A 280 -15.06 5.58 16.43
N LEU A 281 -14.25 6.39 17.08
CA LEU A 281 -13.73 6.16 18.42
C LEU A 281 -14.40 7.02 19.47
N ARG A 282 -14.74 6.44 20.62
CA ARG A 282 -15.33 7.15 21.75
C ARG A 282 -14.27 7.79 22.63
N GLY A 283 -14.45 9.08 22.95
CA GLY A 283 -13.62 9.77 23.95
C GLY A 283 -12.15 9.91 23.56
N VAL A 284 -11.86 9.95 22.27
CA VAL A 284 -10.52 10.17 21.73
C VAL A 284 -10.53 11.47 20.93
N ASP A 285 -9.70 12.42 21.32
CA ASP A 285 -9.48 13.63 20.55
C ASP A 285 -8.55 13.36 19.34
N ARG A 286 -8.69 14.17 18.28
CA ARG A 286 -7.84 14.07 17.07
C ARG A 286 -6.34 14.13 17.37
N LYS A 287 -5.96 14.83 18.45
CA LYS A 287 -4.55 15.00 18.87
C LYS A 287 -3.98 13.83 19.67
N GLU A 288 -4.84 12.90 20.09
CA GLU A 288 -4.48 11.75 20.94
C GLU A 288 -4.29 10.46 20.14
N ILE A 289 -4.48 10.54 18.84
CA ILE A 289 -4.27 9.45 17.90
C ILE A 289 -3.67 10.00 16.61
N GLU A 290 -2.70 9.30 16.07
CA GLU A 290 -1.99 9.71 14.86
C GLU A 290 -1.66 8.52 13.93
N ARG A 291 -1.37 8.85 12.68
CA ARG A 291 -0.86 7.89 11.70
C ARG A 291 0.37 7.17 12.24
N GLY A 292 0.41 5.87 12.07
CA GLY A 292 1.51 5.02 12.51
C GLY A 292 1.26 4.26 13.79
N GLN A 293 0.27 4.67 14.58
CA GLN A 293 -0.26 3.85 15.66
C GLN A 293 -1.10 2.68 15.11
N VAL A 294 -1.45 1.73 15.96
CA VAL A 294 -2.39 0.66 15.62
C VAL A 294 -3.58 0.67 16.57
N LEU A 295 -4.75 0.30 16.04
CA LEU A 295 -5.89 -0.13 16.83
C LEU A 295 -5.80 -1.64 16.99
N ALA A 296 -5.81 -2.13 18.21
CA ALA A 296 -5.68 -3.56 18.47
C ALA A 296 -6.69 -4.01 19.54
N LYS A 297 -6.99 -5.32 19.55
CA LYS A 297 -7.73 -5.93 20.65
C LYS A 297 -6.95 -5.74 21.95
N PRO A 298 -7.60 -5.40 23.08
CA PRO A 298 -6.91 -5.18 24.34
C PRO A 298 -5.96 -6.30 24.71
N ALA A 299 -4.73 -5.92 25.14
CA ALA A 299 -3.64 -6.81 25.56
C ALA A 299 -3.14 -7.80 24.48
N SER A 300 -3.46 -7.60 23.21
CA SER A 300 -3.01 -8.49 22.13
C SER A 300 -1.67 -8.11 21.52
N VAL A 301 -1.27 -6.86 21.60
CA VAL A 301 0.01 -6.31 21.09
C VAL A 301 0.58 -5.36 22.13
N LYS A 302 1.89 -5.22 22.15
CA LYS A 302 2.59 -4.25 23.02
C LYS A 302 3.48 -3.34 22.18
N PRO A 303 3.74 -2.10 22.65
CA PRO A 303 4.74 -1.25 22.06
C PRO A 303 6.15 -1.71 22.47
N HIS A 304 7.10 -1.67 21.52
CA HIS A 304 8.49 -2.09 21.73
C HIS A 304 9.45 -1.11 21.07
N THR A 305 10.64 -0.98 21.66
CA THR A 305 11.74 -0.14 21.15
C THR A 305 12.94 -0.95 20.70
N ASN A 306 13.16 -2.15 21.28
CA ASN A 306 14.37 -2.93 21.06
C ASN A 306 14.04 -4.32 20.54
N PHE A 307 14.73 -4.72 19.49
CA PHE A 307 14.58 -6.06 18.89
C PHE A 307 15.85 -6.45 18.12
N THR A 308 15.99 -7.73 17.86
CA THR A 308 16.94 -8.23 16.86
C THR A 308 16.21 -8.38 15.52
N ALA A 309 16.92 -8.19 14.43
CA ALA A 309 16.36 -8.32 13.09
C ALA A 309 17.36 -8.94 12.13
N SER A 310 16.88 -9.75 11.20
CA SER A 310 17.62 -10.12 10.01
C SER A 310 17.37 -9.07 8.93
N ILE A 311 18.43 -8.47 8.41
CA ILE A 311 18.34 -7.43 7.39
C ILE A 311 19.16 -7.78 6.17
N TYR A 312 18.68 -7.39 5.00
CA TYR A 312 19.39 -7.34 3.74
C TYR A 312 19.71 -5.91 3.37
N VAL A 313 20.95 -5.62 3.02
CA VAL A 313 21.41 -4.28 2.63
C VAL A 313 21.48 -4.21 1.11
N LEU A 314 20.62 -3.36 0.52
CA LEU A 314 20.53 -3.21 -0.93
C LEU A 314 21.86 -2.74 -1.55
N THR A 315 22.22 -3.33 -2.67
CA THR A 315 23.39 -2.93 -3.47
C THR A 315 23.14 -1.60 -4.17
N LYS A 316 24.20 -1.04 -4.76
CA LYS A 316 24.11 0.18 -5.57
C LYS A 316 23.24 -0.04 -6.82
N GLU A 317 23.35 -1.20 -7.43
CA GLU A 317 22.59 -1.61 -8.62
C GLU A 317 21.09 -1.70 -8.31
N GLU A 318 20.72 -2.14 -7.10
CA GLU A 318 19.36 -2.17 -6.58
C GLU A 318 18.85 -0.77 -6.09
N GLY A 319 19.61 0.28 -6.34
CA GLY A 319 19.29 1.65 -5.90
C GLY A 319 19.63 1.96 -4.44
N GLY A 320 20.29 1.02 -3.75
CA GLY A 320 20.68 1.12 -2.36
C GLY A 320 21.98 1.92 -2.12
N ARG A 321 22.74 1.47 -1.14
CA ARG A 321 24.00 2.11 -0.73
C ARG A 321 25.18 1.70 -1.62
N HIS A 322 26.20 2.55 -1.67
CA HIS A 322 27.50 2.26 -2.28
C HIS A 322 28.63 2.23 -1.26
N LYS A 323 28.34 2.46 0.02
CA LYS A 323 29.32 2.48 1.13
C LYS A 323 28.83 1.58 2.27
N PRO A 324 29.76 0.95 3.01
CA PRO A 324 29.40 0.19 4.21
C PRO A 324 28.82 1.10 5.28
N PHE A 325 28.16 0.49 6.26
CA PHE A 325 27.83 1.16 7.52
C PHE A 325 28.43 0.39 8.70
N PHE A 326 28.52 1.07 9.81
CA PHE A 326 29.15 0.62 11.06
C PHE A 326 28.12 0.60 12.19
N THR A 327 28.50 0.01 13.32
CA THR A 327 27.69 0.09 14.54
C THR A 327 27.35 1.55 14.88
N GLY A 328 26.12 1.79 15.35
CA GLY A 328 25.61 3.13 15.60
C GLY A 328 25.00 3.82 14.37
N TYR A 329 24.86 3.13 13.24
CA TYR A 329 24.15 3.66 12.07
C TYR A 329 22.70 3.99 12.39
N ARG A 330 22.21 5.15 11.96
CA ARG A 330 20.90 5.73 12.34
C ARG A 330 20.00 6.03 11.16
N PRO A 331 19.44 5.01 10.49
CA PRO A 331 18.47 5.20 9.41
C PRO A 331 17.05 5.36 9.93
N GLN A 332 16.10 5.53 9.00
CA GLN A 332 14.67 5.45 9.24
C GLN A 332 14.16 4.03 8.96
N PHE A 333 13.38 3.50 9.88
CA PHE A 333 12.68 2.22 9.78
C PHE A 333 11.22 2.46 9.45
N TYR A 334 10.73 1.85 8.40
CA TYR A 334 9.34 1.93 7.95
C TYR A 334 8.61 0.66 8.32
N PHE A 335 7.68 0.78 9.27
CA PHE A 335 6.80 -0.30 9.71
C PHE A 335 5.35 0.07 9.38
N ARG A 336 4.64 -0.76 8.64
CA ARG A 336 3.22 -0.51 8.29
C ARG A 336 3.01 0.92 7.79
N THR A 337 2.36 1.76 8.59
CA THR A 337 2.01 3.15 8.24
C THR A 337 2.93 4.20 8.88
N THR A 338 3.94 3.78 9.65
CA THR A 338 4.86 4.69 10.36
C THR A 338 6.30 4.57 9.89
N ASP A 339 7.05 5.61 10.14
CA ASP A 339 8.51 5.61 10.09
C ASP A 339 9.07 6.11 11.42
N VAL A 340 10.12 5.47 11.87
CA VAL A 340 10.81 5.81 13.11
C VAL A 340 12.31 5.69 12.93
N THR A 341 13.07 6.64 13.48
CA THR A 341 14.53 6.53 13.49
C THR A 341 14.96 5.47 14.48
N GLY A 342 15.92 4.64 14.09
CA GLY A 342 16.51 3.64 14.98
C GLY A 342 18.03 3.59 14.85
N ILE A 343 18.68 3.02 15.85
CA ILE A 343 20.12 2.76 15.88
C ILE A 343 20.34 1.29 15.58
N ILE A 344 21.20 0.99 14.61
CA ILE A 344 21.66 -0.36 14.30
C ILE A 344 22.97 -0.64 15.03
N ASN A 345 22.98 -1.67 15.85
CA ASN A 345 24.17 -2.21 16.48
C ASN A 345 24.52 -3.55 15.85
N LEU A 346 25.75 -3.68 15.39
CA LEU A 346 26.26 -4.90 14.76
C LEU A 346 26.66 -5.94 15.82
N PRO A 347 26.60 -7.24 15.50
CA PRO A 347 27.04 -8.29 16.42
C PRO A 347 28.55 -8.21 16.68
N GLU A 348 28.98 -8.73 17.81
CA GLU A 348 30.40 -8.82 18.16
C GLU A 348 31.21 -9.50 17.06
N GLY A 349 32.36 -8.90 16.72
CA GLY A 349 33.24 -9.40 15.66
C GLY A 349 32.90 -8.90 14.24
N THR A 350 31.78 -8.17 14.07
CA THR A 350 31.43 -7.54 12.80
C THR A 350 31.77 -6.05 12.84
N GLU A 351 32.79 -5.63 12.13
CA GLU A 351 33.21 -4.24 12.10
C GLU A 351 32.31 -3.37 11.21
N MET A 352 31.89 -3.90 10.08
CA MET A 352 31.07 -3.20 9.10
C MET A 352 30.14 -4.16 8.34
N VAL A 353 29.12 -3.60 7.70
CA VAL A 353 28.21 -4.32 6.79
C VAL A 353 28.26 -3.66 5.41
N MET A 354 28.46 -4.47 4.38
CA MET A 354 28.56 -4.04 2.99
C MET A 354 27.18 -4.07 2.30
N PRO A 355 26.99 -3.25 1.27
CA PRO A 355 25.87 -3.46 0.34
C PRO A 355 25.90 -4.89 -0.24
N GLY A 356 24.75 -5.57 -0.24
CA GLY A 356 24.61 -6.98 -0.63
C GLY A 356 24.68 -7.98 0.52
N ASP A 357 25.03 -7.54 1.74
CA ASP A 357 25.12 -8.43 2.88
C ASP A 357 23.75 -8.73 3.51
N ASN A 358 23.62 -9.98 4.00
CA ASN A 358 22.61 -10.37 4.95
C ASN A 358 23.21 -10.46 6.35
N VAL A 359 22.64 -9.76 7.31
CA VAL A 359 23.17 -9.73 8.68
C VAL A 359 22.08 -9.67 9.72
N THR A 360 22.30 -10.31 10.87
CA THR A 360 21.45 -10.15 12.05
C THR A 360 22.00 -9.00 12.90
N VAL A 361 21.16 -8.03 13.18
CA VAL A 361 21.51 -6.82 13.93
C VAL A 361 20.59 -6.63 15.14
N THR A 362 21.04 -5.82 16.10
CA THR A 362 20.20 -5.28 17.16
C THR A 362 19.76 -3.88 16.77
N VAL A 363 18.46 -3.61 16.89
CA VAL A 363 17.86 -2.31 16.59
C VAL A 363 17.29 -1.70 17.86
N GLU A 364 17.58 -0.41 18.07
CA GLU A 364 17.00 0.41 19.11
C GLU A 364 16.28 1.60 18.47
N LEU A 365 14.95 1.64 18.58
CA LEU A 365 14.11 2.71 18.05
C LEU A 365 14.03 3.88 19.02
N ILE A 366 13.93 5.11 18.50
CA ILE A 366 13.77 6.32 19.31
C ILE A 366 12.37 6.51 19.89
N ALA A 367 11.37 5.76 19.37
CA ALA A 367 10.00 5.76 19.84
C ALA A 367 9.45 4.33 19.82
N PRO A 368 8.57 3.96 20.75
CA PRO A 368 7.98 2.63 20.78
C PRO A 368 6.99 2.46 19.62
N ILE A 369 6.98 1.28 19.02
CA ILE A 369 6.03 0.91 17.97
C ILE A 369 5.35 -0.41 18.29
N ALA A 370 4.13 -0.59 17.78
CA ALA A 370 3.43 -1.86 17.84
C ALA A 370 4.07 -2.85 16.86
N VAL A 371 4.97 -3.70 17.34
CA VAL A 371 5.73 -4.64 16.54
C VAL A 371 5.70 -6.03 17.18
N GLU A 372 5.73 -7.06 16.34
CA GLU A 372 5.75 -8.46 16.72
C GLU A 372 6.87 -9.18 15.95
N GLU A 373 7.27 -10.36 16.42
CA GLU A 373 8.22 -11.21 15.70
C GLU A 373 7.66 -11.54 14.30
N GLY A 374 8.50 -11.51 13.30
CA GLY A 374 8.13 -11.67 11.90
C GLY A 374 7.63 -10.38 11.19
N THR A 375 7.44 -9.27 11.92
CA THR A 375 7.06 -8.00 11.30
C THR A 375 8.14 -7.53 10.34
N ARG A 376 7.78 -7.31 9.08
CA ARG A 376 8.69 -6.80 8.04
C ARG A 376 8.81 -5.28 8.12
N PHE A 377 9.96 -4.78 7.68
CA PHE A 377 10.23 -3.35 7.59
C PHE A 377 11.20 -3.03 6.45
N SER A 378 11.16 -1.81 5.97
CA SER A 378 12.19 -1.25 5.10
C SER A 378 13.05 -0.24 5.84
N ILE A 379 14.31 -0.12 5.41
CA ILE A 379 15.31 0.80 5.95
C ILE A 379 15.57 1.88 4.91
N ARG A 380 15.46 3.14 5.30
CA ARG A 380 15.64 4.28 4.39
C ARG A 380 16.65 5.29 4.94
N GLU A 381 17.41 5.89 4.01
CA GLU A 381 18.36 6.97 4.28
C GLU A 381 18.32 7.97 3.13
N GLY A 382 18.21 9.26 3.45
CA GLY A 382 18.28 10.34 2.45
C GLY A 382 17.24 10.19 1.32
N GLY A 383 16.04 9.71 1.64
CA GLY A 383 14.97 9.51 0.66
C GLY A 383 15.07 8.21 -0.18
N ARG A 384 16.08 7.34 0.07
CA ARG A 384 16.28 6.08 -0.65
C ARG A 384 16.06 4.89 0.27
N THR A 385 15.54 3.80 -0.27
CA THR A 385 15.53 2.51 0.40
C THR A 385 16.93 1.91 0.33
N VAL A 386 17.51 1.59 1.48
CA VAL A 386 18.88 1.07 1.59
C VAL A 386 18.93 -0.34 2.15
N GLY A 387 17.80 -0.87 2.57
CA GLY A 387 17.70 -2.24 3.06
C GLY A 387 16.27 -2.61 3.43
N ALA A 388 16.08 -3.87 3.74
CA ALA A 388 14.85 -4.42 4.25
C ALA A 388 15.14 -5.52 5.27
N GLY A 389 14.18 -5.83 6.12
CA GLY A 389 14.35 -6.88 7.10
C GLY A 389 13.07 -7.33 7.76
N ALA A 390 13.21 -8.27 8.67
CA ALA A 390 12.14 -8.75 9.53
C ALA A 390 12.63 -8.82 10.98
N VAL A 391 11.73 -8.51 11.90
CA VAL A 391 11.97 -8.65 13.35
C VAL A 391 12.14 -10.14 13.67
N ALA A 392 13.28 -10.49 14.25
CA ALA A 392 13.58 -11.87 14.66
C ALA A 392 13.11 -12.13 16.10
N THR A 393 13.51 -11.28 17.04
CA THR A 393 13.16 -11.43 18.46
C THR A 393 13.03 -10.06 19.10
N ILE A 394 12.00 -9.89 19.92
CA ILE A 394 11.77 -8.67 20.69
C ILE A 394 12.54 -8.77 22.00
N THR A 395 13.32 -7.71 22.33
CA THR A 395 14.17 -7.69 23.52
C THR A 395 13.69 -6.71 24.59
N LYS A 396 12.94 -5.67 24.20
CA LYS A 396 12.32 -4.70 25.14
C LYS A 396 11.12 -3.99 24.51
#